data_29119e0afe9ef223aef6c91a1279d349
#
_entry.id   29119e0afe9ef223aef6c91a1279d349
#
_cell.length_a   1.000
_cell.length_b   1.000
_cell.length_c   1.000
_cell.angle_alpha   90.00
_cell.angle_beta   90.00
_cell.angle_gamma   90.00
#
_symmetry.space_group_name_H-M   'P 1'
#
loop_
_entity.id
_entity.type
_entity.pdbx_description
1 polymer ?
#
loop_
_entity_poly.entity_id
_entity_poly.type
_entity_poly.pdbx_seq_one_letter_code
_entity_poly.pdbx_strand_id
1 'polypeptide(L)'
;MLRILVTNDDGYRSPGIHALAAALRLLGDVSIVAPTSEASAIGHALTLRRPLRLDAIGEQVYAVDGTPTDCVNVAVTHVFQGLPDLVVSGINKGWNLGDDVT
;
A
#
# COMPACT_ATOMS: atom_id res chain seq x y z
N MET A 1 -8.70 12.80 -14.22
CA MET A 1 -7.82 11.62 -14.18
C MET A 1 -8.12 10.82 -12.94
N LEU A 2 -8.16 9.51 -13.07
CA LEU A 2 -8.40 8.65 -11.92
C LEU A 2 -7.28 8.79 -10.91
N ARG A 3 -7.65 8.83 -9.67
CA ARG A 3 -6.68 8.85 -8.57
C ARG A 3 -6.67 7.46 -7.97
N ILE A 4 -5.56 6.77 -8.09
CA ILE A 4 -5.46 5.36 -7.74
C ILE A 4 -4.48 5.17 -6.57
N LEU A 5 -4.95 4.50 -5.54
CA LEU A 5 -4.12 4.13 -4.40
C LEU A 5 -3.74 2.67 -4.52
N VAL A 6 -2.46 2.37 -4.40
CA VAL A 6 -1.97 0.99 -4.43
C VAL A 6 -1.31 0.66 -3.11
N THR A 7 -1.67 -0.46 -2.53
CA THR A 7 -1.06 -0.96 -1.30
C THR A 7 -0.83 -2.46 -1.43
N ASN A 8 -0.24 -3.09 -0.43
CA ASN A 8 -0.03 -4.54 -0.43
C ASN A 8 0.24 -5.05 0.98
N ASP A 9 0.47 -6.36 1.09
CA ASP A 9 0.82 -6.99 2.35
C ASP A 9 2.32 -7.24 2.49
N ASP A 10 3.08 -7.06 1.43
CA ASP A 10 4.50 -7.44 1.43
C ASP A 10 5.43 -6.28 1.75
N GLY A 11 4.96 -5.08 1.66
CA GLY A 11 5.78 -3.90 1.90
C GLY A 11 6.06 -3.14 0.61
N TYR A 12 6.45 -1.87 0.76
CA TYR A 12 6.62 -0.99 -0.38
C TYR A 12 7.79 -1.37 -1.28
N ARG A 13 8.69 -2.21 -0.79
CA ARG A 13 9.85 -2.63 -1.58
C ARG A 13 9.56 -3.80 -2.48
N SER A 14 8.41 -4.41 -2.33
CA SER A 14 8.07 -5.59 -3.11
C SER A 14 8.04 -5.25 -4.60
N PRO A 15 8.67 -6.05 -5.44
CA PRO A 15 8.62 -5.80 -6.89
C PRO A 15 7.20 -5.90 -7.44
N GLY A 16 6.35 -6.70 -6.81
CA GLY A 16 4.98 -6.85 -7.27
C GLY A 16 4.18 -5.56 -7.22
N ILE A 17 4.35 -4.77 -6.17
CA ILE A 17 3.59 -3.54 -6.07
C ILE A 17 4.05 -2.51 -7.10
N HIS A 18 5.33 -2.51 -7.40
CA HIS A 18 5.85 -1.58 -8.40
C HIS A 18 5.41 -1.97 -9.81
N ALA A 19 5.35 -3.27 -10.08
CA ALA A 19 4.83 -3.75 -11.36
C ALA A 19 3.36 -3.39 -11.52
N LEU A 20 2.60 -3.57 -10.47
CA LEU A 20 1.18 -3.25 -10.49
C LEU A 20 0.97 -1.75 -10.70
N ALA A 21 1.73 -0.94 -9.98
CA ALA A 21 1.61 0.51 -10.11
C ALA A 21 1.96 0.96 -11.53
N ALA A 22 2.99 0.37 -12.11
CA ALA A 22 3.37 0.70 -13.47
C ALA A 22 2.25 0.42 -14.46
N ALA A 23 1.59 -0.71 -14.30
CA ALA A 23 0.47 -1.06 -15.17
C ALA A 23 -0.69 -0.10 -14.96
N LEU A 24 -0.98 0.25 -13.72
CA LEU A 24 -2.10 1.13 -13.42
C LEU A 24 -1.87 2.58 -13.84
N ARG A 25 -0.62 2.98 -14.00
CA ARG A 25 -0.34 4.34 -14.47
C ARG A 25 -0.90 4.61 -15.85
N LEU A 26 -1.21 3.57 -16.58
CA LEU A 26 -1.87 3.74 -17.87
C LEU A 26 -3.31 4.18 -17.71
N LEU A 27 -3.86 3.99 -16.52
CA LEU A 27 -5.26 4.30 -16.25
C LEU A 27 -5.45 5.61 -15.50
N GLY A 28 -4.44 6.06 -14.78
CA GLY A 28 -4.61 7.26 -14.00
C GLY A 28 -3.38 7.62 -13.19
N ASP A 29 -3.59 8.47 -12.20
CA ASP A 29 -2.54 8.95 -11.34
C ASP A 29 -2.41 8.00 -10.17
N VAL A 30 -1.28 7.33 -10.06
CA VAL A 30 -1.07 6.26 -9.09
C VAL A 30 -0.16 6.71 -7.97
N SER A 31 -0.58 6.46 -6.74
CA SER A 31 0.27 6.64 -5.57
C SER A 31 0.36 5.32 -4.84
N ILE A 32 1.57 4.96 -4.44
CA ILE A 32 1.81 3.77 -3.64
C ILE A 32 1.89 4.20 -2.18
N VAL A 33 1.07 3.60 -1.33
CA VAL A 33 1.16 3.79 0.11
C VAL A 33 1.07 2.40 0.70
N ALA A 34 2.20 1.88 1.12
CA ALA A 34 2.30 0.48 1.52
C ALA A 34 3.07 0.33 2.82
N PRO A 35 2.96 -0.81 3.48
CA PRO A 35 3.67 -1.05 4.73
C PRO A 35 5.17 -0.94 4.55
N THR A 36 5.85 -0.52 5.61
CA THR A 36 7.30 -0.44 5.62
C THR A 36 7.92 -1.82 5.43
N SER A 37 7.27 -2.85 5.95
CA SER A 37 7.76 -4.21 5.87
C SER A 37 6.62 -5.19 6.03
N GLU A 38 6.88 -6.45 5.79
CA GLU A 38 5.88 -7.49 6.05
C GLU A 38 5.49 -7.53 7.51
N ALA A 39 6.43 -7.31 8.41
CA ALA A 39 6.14 -7.31 9.82
C ALA A 39 5.14 -6.21 10.18
N SER A 40 5.31 -5.05 9.57
CA SER A 40 4.34 -3.96 9.79
C SER A 40 2.99 -4.33 9.23
N ALA A 41 2.97 -4.99 8.09
CA ALA A 41 1.73 -5.34 7.42
C ALA A 41 0.86 -6.28 8.24
N ILE A 42 1.46 -7.18 9.00
CA ILE A 42 0.69 -8.11 9.78
C ILE A 42 0.32 -7.58 11.16
N GLY A 43 0.63 -6.33 11.41
CA GLY A 43 0.24 -5.71 12.65
C GLY A 43 0.87 -6.35 13.85
N HIS A 44 2.10 -6.76 13.70
CA HIS A 44 2.76 -7.50 14.71
C HIS A 44 2.88 -6.77 15.98
N ALA A 45 3.02 -5.56 15.87
CA ALA A 45 3.23 -4.81 17.00
C ALA A 45 1.97 -4.52 17.66
N LEU A 46 1.64 -5.15 18.57
CA LEU A 46 0.48 -4.82 19.28
C LEU A 46 0.63 -3.52 20.00
N THR A 47 1.60 -2.76 19.65
CA THR A 47 1.79 -1.46 20.20
C THR A 47 0.80 -0.55 19.59
N LEU A 48 -0.40 -0.78 19.86
CA LEU A 48 -1.48 -0.11 19.23
C LEU A 48 -1.53 1.37 19.46
N ARG A 49 -0.82 1.84 20.44
CA ARG A 49 -0.90 3.25 20.73
C ARG A 49 0.20 4.06 20.12
N ARG A 50 1.06 3.41 19.44
CA ARG A 50 2.17 4.08 18.83
C ARG A 50 1.68 4.85 17.60
N PRO A 51 2.09 6.09 17.40
CA PRO A 51 1.70 6.83 16.21
C PRO A 51 2.22 6.14 14.97
N LEU A 52 1.47 6.22 13.90
CA LEU A 52 1.90 5.69 12.63
C LEU A 52 2.89 6.66 12.01
N ARG A 53 3.87 6.10 11.33
CA ARG A 53 4.87 6.90 10.66
C ARG A 53 4.67 6.81 9.16
N LEU A 54 4.60 7.95 8.51
CA LEU A 54 4.47 8.05 7.07
C LEU A 54 5.76 8.62 6.51
N ASP A 55 6.44 7.87 5.67
CA ASP A 55 7.67 8.32 5.05
C ASP A 55 7.48 8.45 3.55
N ALA A 56 7.87 9.58 3.00
CA ALA A 56 7.88 9.76 1.56
C ALA A 56 9.17 9.16 1.03
N ILE A 57 9.07 8.06 0.32
CA ILE A 57 10.23 7.34 -0.16
C ILE A 57 10.68 7.87 -1.51
N GLY A 58 9.74 8.23 -2.33
CA GLY A 58 10.03 8.75 -3.65
C GLY A 58 8.81 9.45 -4.18
N GLU A 59 8.82 9.80 -5.45
CA GLU A 59 7.70 10.48 -6.04
C GLU A 59 6.49 9.55 -6.05
N GLN A 60 5.47 9.91 -5.31
CA GLN A 60 4.24 9.13 -5.20
C GLN A 60 4.47 7.72 -4.65
N VAL A 61 5.49 7.54 -3.84
CA VAL A 61 5.75 6.28 -3.14
C VAL A 61 5.94 6.60 -1.67
N TYR A 62 5.10 6.02 -0.83
CA TYR A 62 5.11 6.27 0.60
C TYR A 62 5.12 4.95 1.36
N ALA A 63 5.78 4.95 2.50
CA ALA A 63 5.81 3.79 3.38
C ALA A 63 5.15 4.16 4.70
N VAL A 64 4.31 3.28 5.20
CA VAL A 64 3.63 3.48 6.47
C VAL A 64 4.02 2.33 7.40
N ASP A 65 4.38 2.68 8.61
CA ASP A 65 4.75 1.68 9.61
C ASP A 65 3.48 1.12 10.23
N GLY A 66 2.72 0.40 9.45
CA GLY A 66 1.43 -0.15 9.88
C GLY A 66 0.91 -1.18 8.89
N THR A 67 -0.35 -1.55 9.09
CA THR A 67 -1.00 -2.56 8.24
C THR A 67 -1.50 -1.94 6.95
N PRO A 68 -1.94 -2.76 5.98
CA PRO A 68 -2.53 -2.19 4.77
C PRO A 68 -3.73 -1.30 5.06
N THR A 69 -4.55 -1.65 6.06
CA THR A 69 -5.66 -0.79 6.45
C THR A 69 -5.16 0.56 6.94
N ASP A 70 -4.09 0.54 7.73
CA ASP A 70 -3.48 1.78 8.20
C ASP A 70 -2.97 2.60 7.02
N CYS A 71 -2.39 1.93 6.02
CA CYS A 71 -1.90 2.62 4.83
C CYS A 71 -3.03 3.33 4.10
N VAL A 72 -4.17 2.68 3.97
CA VAL A 72 -5.32 3.30 3.31
C VAL A 72 -5.79 4.51 4.10
N ASN A 73 -5.89 4.37 5.42
CA ASN A 73 -6.33 5.48 6.25
C ASN A 73 -5.40 6.67 6.18
N VAL A 74 -4.11 6.42 6.23
CA VAL A 74 -3.12 7.49 6.15
C VAL A 74 -3.15 8.13 4.76
N ALA A 75 -3.30 7.31 3.73
CA ALA A 75 -3.34 7.82 2.36
C ALA A 75 -4.52 8.76 2.16
N VAL A 76 -5.67 8.37 2.65
CA VAL A 76 -6.87 9.20 2.50
C VAL A 76 -6.71 10.52 3.24
N THR A 77 -6.10 10.47 4.41
CA THR A 77 -6.00 11.65 5.27
C THR A 77 -4.86 12.58 4.85
N HIS A 78 -3.71 12.01 4.54
CA HIS A 78 -2.48 12.81 4.37
C HIS A 78 -1.93 12.86 2.96
N VAL A 79 -2.20 11.88 2.14
CA VAL A 79 -1.65 11.84 0.79
C VAL A 79 -2.64 12.37 -0.22
N PHE A 80 -3.84 11.82 -0.21
CA PHE A 80 -4.88 12.22 -1.17
C PHE A 80 -5.73 13.37 -0.66
N GLN A 81 -5.81 13.50 0.65
CA GLN A 81 -6.67 14.49 1.29
C GLN A 81 -8.10 14.34 0.78
N GLY A 82 -8.54 13.10 0.74
CA GLY A 82 -9.85 12.75 0.26
C GLY A 82 -9.84 11.33 -0.24
N LEU A 83 -10.94 10.87 -0.75
CA LEU A 83 -11.05 9.49 -1.21
C LEU A 83 -10.42 9.33 -2.59
N PRO A 84 -9.63 8.28 -2.79
CA PRO A 84 -9.19 7.95 -4.14
C PRO A 84 -10.35 7.39 -4.95
N ASP A 85 -10.21 7.37 -6.26
CA ASP A 85 -11.23 6.78 -7.12
C ASP A 85 -11.17 5.26 -7.12
N LEU A 86 -9.98 4.72 -6.87
CA LEU A 86 -9.77 3.28 -6.91
C LEU A 86 -8.68 2.90 -5.91
N VAL A 87 -8.89 1.81 -5.20
CA VAL A 87 -7.90 1.26 -4.29
C VAL A 87 -7.59 -0.16 -4.77
N VAL A 88 -6.31 -0.44 -5.01
CA VAL A 88 -5.88 -1.75 -5.47
C VAL A 88 -4.85 -2.29 -4.50
N SER A 89 -5.03 -3.52 -4.06
CA SER A 89 -4.10 -4.16 -3.14
C SER A 89 -3.44 -5.35 -3.84
N GLY A 90 -2.14 -5.33 -3.94
CA GLY A 90 -1.38 -6.41 -4.57
C GLY A 90 -0.11 -5.89 -5.19
N ILE A 91 0.64 -6.60 -6.02
CA ILE A 91 0.47 -8.03 -6.18
C ILE A 91 1.20 -8.68 -5.03
N ASN A 92 0.52 -9.53 -4.29
CA ASN A 92 1.16 -10.17 -3.15
C ASN A 92 1.94 -11.38 -3.61
N LYS A 93 3.08 -11.62 -2.99
CA LYS A 93 3.87 -12.73 -3.44
C LYS A 93 3.46 -14.01 -2.77
N GLY A 94 2.44 -14.09 -2.14
CA GLY A 94 2.01 -15.19 -1.42
C GLY A 94 2.08 -16.47 -2.15
N TRP A 95 2.19 -17.53 -1.62
CA TRP A 95 2.18 -18.67 -2.26
C TRP A 95 1.12 -19.41 -1.70
N ASN A 96 0.38 -19.23 -1.65
CA ASN A 96 -0.57 -19.89 -1.26
C ASN A 96 -1.49 -20.26 -2.14
N LEU A 97 -1.23 -20.60 -2.27
CA LEU A 97 -1.78 -20.89 -2.71
C LEU A 97 -2.73 -20.99 -3.24
N GLY A 98 -2.95 -21.05 -3.41
CA GLY A 98 -3.83 -21.15 -3.90
C GLY A 98 -4.54 -21.01 -4.20
N ASP A 99 -4.58 -20.86 -3.96
CA ASP A 99 -5.24 -20.72 -4.25
C ASP A 99 -5.77 -20.36 -4.91
N ASP A 100 -5.64 -20.19 -4.83
CA ASP A 100 -6.08 -19.80 -5.31
C ASP A 100 -6.66 -19.52 -5.97
N VAL A 101 -6.81 -19.45 -5.95
CA VAL A 101 -7.32 -19.15 -6.45
C VAL A 101 -7.82 -18.79 -7.09
N THR A 102 -7.93 -18.56 -7.18
CA THR A 102 -8.61 -18.21 -7.68
C THR A 102 -9.15 -18.17 -8.10
#